data_b7b6844c5cbcaf07ab2cad8d5d2c53bd
#
_entry.id   b7b6844c5cbcaf07ab2cad8d5d2c53bd
#
_cell.length_a   1.000
_cell.length_b   1.000
_cell.length_c   1.000
_cell.angle_alpha   90.00
_cell.angle_beta   90.00
_cell.angle_gamma   90.00
#
_symmetry.space_group_name_H-M   'P 1'
#
loop_
_entity.id
_entity.type
_entity.pdbx_description
1 polymer ?
#
loop_
_entity_poly.entity_id
_entity_poly.type
_entity_poly.pdbx_seq_one_letter_code
_entity_poly.pdbx_strand_id
1 'polypeptide(L)'
;MNRKIKTLVALLLAAAMAFSLAGCGDKSNGDGQKETPTNTATPEYVYAADYTKIDNPNNQWIGGNGLFTDEGFYYSTQEVVGQNIPEGVTPQWENQYAIWETVMYFVDYSGKVTKLANFKPLEKNTDHEYSSYISSMQATSSGDIMLFEVVNEYWSDAPEGTEKYSDLWYQEYRSASEYYIRLVEPKTGEIKKRFMLLIPEEIASPTDGSYFWPYGLVADGEGNYVLASESKVLGFDADGNMTACFDMDEYAEGVEALADGRAAVITWGNNGGTTANVVDLKSGGFSEKIELPSNAYGAISGKGDYDFYYNNGINFFGYDSKTKESKLLFNWINCDVNNDTLNGFGVLSDGTVVGVTNTWDKNYENCTSEIVKISSVPASSLPRKQTLTLATQYLDYNLRDVIISFNRSSDSCRIEVTDYSAFNTDEDYSAGLTKLNTEILAGNVPDIIDLNGLPYDRYAAKGILEDLYPFIDSDKELSRDDFFPNILQAIEQDGKLCATCSSFSLSTVMGASSIVGDTPGWTYDQLWEAYANMPEDCQIFEYYYTRYDALRQGLSLDIDSFCDWSTGTCNF
;
A
#
# COMPACT_ATOMS: atom_id res chain seq x y z
N MET A 1 -21.09 -38.22 22.89
CA MET A 1 -20.23 -37.66 23.93
C MET A 1 -20.82 -38.01 25.30
N ASN A 2 -20.07 -38.74 26.09
CA ASN A 2 -20.55 -39.45 27.30
C ASN A 2 -20.95 -38.42 28.41
N ARG A 3 -22.07 -38.63 29.08
CA ARG A 3 -22.64 -37.74 30.12
C ARG A 3 -21.61 -37.33 31.19
N LYS A 4 -20.67 -38.21 31.49
CA LYS A 4 -19.56 -37.94 32.43
C LYS A 4 -18.54 -36.92 31.90
N ILE A 5 -18.32 -36.81 30.58
CA ILE A 5 -17.40 -35.84 29.98
C ILE A 5 -18.04 -34.44 30.00
N LYS A 6 -19.36 -34.33 29.79
CA LYS A 6 -20.08 -33.05 29.90
C LYS A 6 -20.05 -32.48 31.32
N THR A 7 -20.14 -33.34 32.31
CA THR A 7 -20.08 -32.93 33.74
C THR A 7 -18.67 -32.50 34.12
N LEU A 8 -17.62 -33.14 33.58
CA LEU A 8 -16.23 -32.78 33.85
C LEU A 8 -15.85 -31.43 33.19
N VAL A 9 -16.31 -31.18 31.98
CA VAL A 9 -16.10 -29.90 31.26
C VAL A 9 -16.87 -28.76 31.95
N ALA A 10 -18.09 -29.01 32.43
CA ALA A 10 -18.85 -28.01 33.18
C ALA A 10 -18.21 -27.68 34.53
N LEU A 11 -17.60 -28.67 35.21
CA LEU A 11 -16.88 -28.46 36.48
C LEU A 11 -15.55 -27.73 36.27
N LEU A 12 -14.85 -27.96 35.16
CA LEU A 12 -13.62 -27.23 34.80
C LEU A 12 -13.91 -25.78 34.44
N LEU A 13 -15.01 -25.52 33.69
CA LEU A 13 -15.47 -24.15 33.39
C LEU A 13 -15.95 -23.41 34.65
N ALA A 14 -16.62 -24.07 35.59
CA ALA A 14 -17.03 -23.47 36.87
C ALA A 14 -15.82 -23.19 37.78
N ALA A 15 -14.78 -24.04 37.77
CA ALA A 15 -13.53 -23.78 38.47
C ALA A 15 -12.74 -22.61 37.88
N ALA A 16 -12.67 -22.49 36.55
CA ALA A 16 -12.04 -21.36 35.89
C ALA A 16 -12.74 -20.02 36.20
N MET A 17 -14.09 -20.00 36.25
CA MET A 17 -14.86 -18.81 36.66
C MET A 17 -14.72 -18.48 38.16
N ALA A 18 -14.48 -19.48 39.03
CA ALA A 18 -14.28 -19.26 40.48
C ALA A 18 -12.89 -18.67 40.79
N PHE A 19 -11.87 -18.96 39.96
CA PHE A 19 -10.53 -18.37 40.11
C PHE A 19 -10.45 -16.92 39.62
N SER A 20 -11.35 -16.47 38.73
CA SER A 20 -11.44 -15.09 38.29
C SER A 20 -12.18 -14.15 39.25
N LEU A 21 -12.87 -14.68 40.27
CA LEU A 21 -13.62 -13.92 41.27
C LEU A 21 -12.93 -13.80 42.64
N ALA A 22 -11.74 -14.37 42.83
CA ALA A 22 -11.03 -14.37 44.11
C ALA A 22 -9.97 -13.25 44.25
N GLY A 23 -10.00 -12.24 43.36
CA GLY A 23 -9.04 -11.13 43.34
C GLY A 23 -9.57 -9.76 43.78
N CYS A 24 -10.76 -9.68 44.41
CA CYS A 24 -11.27 -8.39 44.92
C CYS A 24 -11.77 -8.55 46.38
N GLY A 25 -10.96 -8.11 47.32
CA GLY A 25 -11.38 -7.99 48.72
C GLY A 25 -10.32 -7.35 49.57
N ASP A 26 -10.25 -5.99 49.59
CA ASP A 26 -10.15 -5.28 50.86
C ASP A 26 -10.63 -3.83 50.69
N LYS A 27 -11.58 -3.46 51.56
CA LYS A 27 -12.13 -2.10 51.65
C LYS A 27 -11.25 -1.28 52.56
N SER A 28 -10.72 -0.17 52.11
CA SER A 28 -10.44 0.97 52.96
C SER A 28 -10.84 2.27 52.25
N ASN A 29 -11.61 3.09 52.96
CA ASN A 29 -12.08 4.41 52.58
C ASN A 29 -10.92 5.40 52.36
N GLY A 30 -10.97 6.21 51.33
CA GLY A 30 -10.17 7.43 51.26
C GLY A 30 -10.06 7.96 49.81
N ASP A 31 -10.63 9.11 49.60
CA ASP A 31 -10.42 10.12 48.55
C ASP A 31 -10.05 9.70 47.13
N GLY A 32 -10.94 10.10 46.22
CA GLY A 32 -10.82 9.89 44.77
C GLY A 32 -9.62 10.58 44.14
N GLN A 33 -8.61 9.79 43.88
CA GLN A 33 -7.69 10.05 42.77
C GLN A 33 -7.91 8.92 41.74
N LYS A 34 -8.27 9.33 40.51
CA LYS A 34 -8.24 8.43 39.36
C LYS A 34 -6.81 7.90 39.24
N GLU A 35 -6.60 6.65 39.61
CA GLU A 35 -5.38 5.95 39.27
C GLU A 35 -5.41 5.72 37.75
N THR A 36 -4.61 6.50 37.03
CA THR A 36 -4.18 6.20 35.68
C THR A 36 -3.55 4.80 35.66
N PRO A 37 -3.86 3.93 34.69
CA PRO A 37 -3.23 2.60 34.62
C PRO A 37 -1.72 2.79 34.51
N THR A 38 -1.05 2.22 35.47
CA THR A 38 0.34 2.40 35.79
C THR A 38 1.29 1.80 34.78
N ASN A 39 2.23 2.64 34.37
CA ASN A 39 3.66 2.32 34.37
C ASN A 39 4.09 1.12 33.54
N THR A 40 3.90 1.20 32.22
CA THR A 40 4.91 0.66 31.33
C THR A 40 6.05 1.68 31.35
N ALA A 41 7.21 1.32 31.90
CA ALA A 41 8.40 2.15 31.82
C ALA A 41 8.56 2.58 30.36
N THR A 42 8.65 3.90 30.14
CA THR A 42 8.89 4.44 28.78
C THR A 42 10.08 3.68 28.20
N PRO A 43 9.97 3.03 27.04
CA PRO A 43 11.08 2.28 26.47
C PRO A 43 12.29 3.20 26.35
N GLU A 44 13.48 2.68 26.62
CA GLU A 44 14.73 3.46 26.57
C GLU A 44 14.98 3.98 25.15
N TYR A 45 14.60 3.17 24.14
CA TYR A 45 14.70 3.50 22.71
C TYR A 45 13.35 3.35 22.02
N VAL A 46 13.09 4.24 21.07
CA VAL A 46 11.91 4.24 20.21
C VAL A 46 12.32 4.48 18.77
N TYR A 47 11.51 4.03 17.82
CA TYR A 47 11.71 4.40 16.42
C TYR A 47 11.10 5.76 16.14
N ALA A 48 11.83 6.59 15.41
CA ALA A 48 11.38 7.92 14.99
C ALA A 48 11.84 8.20 13.57
N ALA A 49 10.99 8.92 12.83
CA ALA A 49 11.32 9.38 11.49
C ALA A 49 11.98 10.77 11.51
N ASP A 50 12.95 10.94 10.63
CA ASP A 50 13.56 12.20 10.26
C ASP A 50 13.34 12.46 8.76
N TYR A 51 12.92 13.68 8.41
CA TYR A 51 12.56 14.06 7.06
C TYR A 51 13.55 15.07 6.49
N THR A 52 14.09 14.76 5.32
CA THR A 52 14.97 15.65 4.58
C THR A 52 14.35 15.99 3.24
N LYS A 53 14.10 17.27 2.99
CA LYS A 53 13.58 17.72 1.69
C LYS A 53 14.60 17.48 0.60
N ILE A 54 14.14 16.91 -0.53
CA ILE A 54 14.95 16.70 -1.73
C ILE A 54 14.90 17.96 -2.59
N ASP A 55 16.04 18.38 -3.10
CA ASP A 55 16.12 19.43 -4.12
C ASP A 55 15.61 18.86 -5.46
N ASN A 56 14.37 19.20 -5.81
CA ASN A 56 13.65 18.67 -6.98
C ASN A 56 13.37 19.77 -8.01
N PRO A 57 14.41 20.27 -8.72
CA PRO A 57 14.26 21.41 -9.62
C PRO A 57 13.35 21.14 -10.83
N ASN A 58 13.19 19.88 -11.19
CA ASN A 58 12.38 19.48 -12.35
C ASN A 58 10.92 19.17 -11.97
N ASN A 59 10.57 19.33 -10.68
CA ASN A 59 9.22 19.06 -10.18
C ASN A 59 8.70 17.65 -10.56
N GLN A 60 9.58 16.65 -10.54
CA GLN A 60 9.33 15.30 -10.95
C GLN A 60 9.06 14.39 -9.77
N TRP A 61 8.38 13.30 -10.02
CA TRP A 61 8.25 12.19 -9.08
C TRP A 61 9.61 11.51 -8.89
N ILE A 62 10.11 11.45 -7.64
CA ILE A 62 11.41 10.87 -7.30
C ILE A 62 11.22 9.51 -6.61
N GLY A 63 12.03 8.53 -6.98
CA GLY A 63 12.01 7.18 -6.43
C GLY A 63 11.51 6.13 -7.41
N GLY A 64 10.75 5.16 -6.96
CA GLY A 64 10.34 3.98 -7.74
C GLY A 64 11.31 2.81 -7.54
N ASN A 65 11.75 2.15 -8.60
CA ASN A 65 12.66 0.99 -8.55
C ASN A 65 14.12 1.40 -8.23
N GLY A 66 14.27 2.24 -7.20
CA GLY A 66 15.56 2.80 -6.80
C GLY A 66 16.37 1.85 -5.92
N LEU A 67 17.68 2.08 -5.91
CA LEU A 67 18.63 1.37 -5.05
C LEU A 67 19.02 2.24 -3.86
N PHE A 68 18.71 1.81 -2.64
CA PHE A 68 19.10 2.47 -1.40
C PHE A 68 20.44 1.91 -0.90
N THR A 69 21.37 2.79 -0.57
CA THR A 69 22.70 2.49 -0.05
C THR A 69 22.98 3.31 1.21
N ASP A 70 24.07 3.03 1.92
CA ASP A 70 24.43 3.80 3.11
C ASP A 70 24.79 5.28 2.81
N GLU A 71 25.11 5.62 1.56
CA GLU A 71 25.50 6.99 1.15
C GLU A 71 24.32 7.82 0.59
N GLY A 72 23.26 7.17 0.12
CA GLY A 72 22.12 7.78 -0.55
C GLY A 72 21.37 6.76 -1.39
N PHE A 73 20.56 7.22 -2.32
CA PHE A 73 19.84 6.33 -3.22
C PHE A 73 19.97 6.73 -4.69
N TYR A 74 19.88 5.73 -5.55
CA TYR A 74 19.88 5.88 -7.00
C TYR A 74 18.47 5.67 -7.52
N TYR A 75 18.07 6.46 -8.51
CA TYR A 75 16.82 6.25 -9.25
C TYR A 75 17.02 6.59 -10.71
N SER A 76 16.15 6.02 -11.55
CA SER A 76 16.04 6.37 -12.96
C SER A 76 14.69 7.00 -13.25
N THR A 77 14.68 7.89 -14.23
CA THR A 77 13.46 8.50 -14.75
C THR A 77 13.63 8.74 -16.24
N GLN A 78 12.57 9.20 -16.90
CA GLN A 78 12.63 9.63 -18.27
C GLN A 78 12.55 11.15 -18.33
N GLU A 79 13.41 11.75 -19.15
CA GLU A 79 13.41 13.19 -19.42
C GLU A 79 13.12 13.47 -20.88
N VAL A 80 12.41 14.56 -21.15
CA VAL A 80 12.23 15.08 -22.51
C VAL A 80 13.51 15.77 -22.93
N VAL A 81 14.16 15.21 -23.97
CA VAL A 81 15.41 15.75 -24.53
C VAL A 81 15.20 16.49 -25.84
N GLY A 82 14.00 16.41 -26.41
CA GLY A 82 13.64 17.07 -27.65
C GLY A 82 12.20 16.81 -28.06
N GLN A 83 11.82 17.31 -29.22
CA GLN A 83 10.52 17.05 -29.82
C GLN A 83 10.68 16.75 -31.33
N ASN A 84 9.92 15.79 -31.84
CA ASN A 84 9.89 15.42 -33.25
C ASN A 84 8.52 15.77 -33.84
N ILE A 85 8.21 17.08 -33.89
CA ILE A 85 6.93 17.57 -34.40
C ILE A 85 6.92 17.48 -35.94
N PRO A 86 6.00 16.71 -36.56
CA PRO A 86 5.90 16.64 -38.02
C PRO A 86 5.62 18.02 -38.64
N GLU A 87 6.13 18.26 -39.84
CA GLU A 87 5.95 19.54 -40.55
C GLU A 87 4.46 19.84 -40.77
N GLY A 88 4.02 21.04 -40.34
CA GLY A 88 2.65 21.49 -40.45
C GLY A 88 1.68 20.97 -39.40
N VAL A 89 2.15 20.22 -38.42
CA VAL A 89 1.32 19.70 -37.30
C VAL A 89 1.45 20.61 -36.09
N THR A 90 0.31 20.91 -35.44
CA THR A 90 0.27 21.58 -34.14
C THR A 90 -0.04 20.53 -33.07
N PRO A 91 0.82 20.32 -32.05
CA PRO A 91 0.55 19.40 -30.98
C PRO A 91 -0.78 19.72 -30.27
N GLN A 92 -1.56 18.71 -29.95
CA GLN A 92 -2.82 18.85 -29.22
C GLN A 92 -2.62 18.96 -27.69
N TRP A 93 -1.48 18.42 -27.19
CA TRP A 93 -1.06 18.53 -25.81
C TRP A 93 0.46 18.65 -25.72
N GLU A 94 0.94 19.16 -24.60
CA GLU A 94 2.37 19.22 -24.29
C GLU A 94 2.99 17.81 -24.37
N ASN A 95 4.17 17.72 -24.94
CA ASN A 95 4.91 16.46 -25.08
C ASN A 95 4.30 15.38 -26.00
N GLN A 96 3.30 15.69 -26.82
CA GLN A 96 2.73 14.74 -27.80
C GLN A 96 3.79 14.11 -28.73
N TYR A 97 4.83 14.85 -29.05
CA TYR A 97 5.92 14.44 -29.94
C TYR A 97 7.28 14.50 -29.20
N ALA A 98 7.27 14.35 -27.88
CA ALA A 98 8.48 14.42 -27.09
C ALA A 98 9.40 13.21 -27.34
N ILE A 99 10.69 13.47 -27.40
CA ILE A 99 11.72 12.44 -27.40
C ILE A 99 12.14 12.26 -25.94
N TRP A 100 11.91 11.06 -25.41
CA TRP A 100 12.22 10.71 -24.04
C TRP A 100 13.51 9.92 -23.95
N GLU A 101 14.37 10.27 -23.00
CA GLU A 101 15.59 9.50 -22.68
C GLU A 101 15.58 9.07 -21.23
N THR A 102 15.99 7.82 -20.98
CA THR A 102 16.25 7.32 -19.63
C THR A 102 17.49 7.97 -19.07
N VAL A 103 17.36 8.57 -17.90
CA VAL A 103 18.45 9.21 -17.15
C VAL A 103 18.54 8.62 -15.77
N MET A 104 19.70 8.76 -15.13
CA MET A 104 19.96 8.21 -13.82
C MET A 104 20.50 9.28 -12.86
N TYR A 105 19.99 9.25 -11.63
CA TYR A 105 20.32 10.20 -10.58
C TYR A 105 20.80 9.50 -9.32
N PHE A 106 21.62 10.20 -8.57
CA PHE A 106 21.97 9.91 -7.20
C PHE A 106 21.46 11.03 -6.30
N VAL A 107 20.84 10.66 -5.16
CA VAL A 107 20.39 11.59 -4.12
C VAL A 107 21.10 11.22 -2.83
N ASP A 108 21.90 12.12 -2.29
CA ASP A 108 22.49 11.92 -0.98
C ASP A 108 21.48 12.21 0.14
N TYR A 109 21.79 11.78 1.36
CA TYR A 109 20.88 11.96 2.49
C TYR A 109 20.81 13.39 3.03
N SER A 110 21.45 14.36 2.40
CA SER A 110 21.19 15.78 2.62
C SER A 110 20.11 16.33 1.67
N GLY A 111 19.59 15.50 0.76
CA GLY A 111 18.59 15.87 -0.24
C GLY A 111 19.14 16.44 -1.54
N LYS A 112 20.47 16.43 -1.71
CA LYS A 112 21.09 16.93 -2.93
C LYS A 112 20.99 15.90 -4.04
N VAL A 113 20.42 16.32 -5.17
CA VAL A 113 20.26 15.52 -6.39
C VAL A 113 21.47 15.74 -7.32
N THR A 114 22.01 14.65 -7.84
CA THR A 114 23.12 14.66 -8.78
C THR A 114 22.82 13.75 -9.97
N LYS A 115 22.74 14.32 -11.17
CA LYS A 115 22.62 13.55 -12.42
C LYS A 115 23.92 12.81 -12.71
N LEU A 116 23.85 11.53 -13.03
CA LEU A 116 25.00 10.73 -13.42
C LEU A 116 25.38 11.06 -14.88
N ALA A 117 26.34 11.97 -15.06
CA ALA A 117 26.61 12.63 -16.33
C ALA A 117 27.09 11.69 -17.45
N ASN A 118 27.72 10.55 -17.09
CA ASN A 118 28.22 9.59 -18.06
C ASN A 118 27.24 8.43 -18.32
N PHE A 119 26.12 8.40 -17.62
CA PHE A 119 25.05 7.45 -17.96
C PHE A 119 24.48 7.82 -19.34
N LYS A 120 24.43 6.83 -20.22
CA LYS A 120 23.89 6.98 -21.56
C LYS A 120 22.70 6.04 -21.74
N PRO A 121 21.61 6.52 -22.33
CA PRO A 121 20.49 5.65 -22.73
C PRO A 121 21.00 4.58 -23.71
N LEU A 122 20.21 3.53 -23.84
CA LEU A 122 20.52 2.50 -24.83
C LEU A 122 20.20 3.02 -26.22
N GLU A 123 21.18 3.01 -27.10
CA GLU A 123 20.97 3.28 -28.52
C GLU A 123 20.71 1.97 -29.26
N LYS A 124 19.61 1.89 -29.98
CA LYS A 124 19.23 0.75 -30.81
C LYS A 124 19.31 1.13 -32.28
N ASN A 125 19.99 0.32 -33.07
CA ASN A 125 20.03 0.50 -34.52
C ASN A 125 18.83 -0.18 -35.17
N THR A 126 17.72 0.53 -35.24
CA THR A 126 16.45 0.04 -35.80
C THR A 126 15.73 1.18 -36.50
N ASP A 127 14.92 0.84 -37.51
CA ASP A 127 14.00 1.77 -38.18
C ASP A 127 12.66 1.90 -37.42
N HIS A 128 12.45 1.07 -36.41
CA HIS A 128 11.26 1.09 -35.56
C HIS A 128 11.40 2.08 -34.39
N GLU A 129 10.29 2.44 -33.79
CA GLU A 129 10.31 3.18 -32.53
C GLU A 129 10.68 2.25 -31.39
N TYR A 130 11.39 2.78 -30.41
CA TYR A 130 11.70 2.04 -29.18
C TYR A 130 11.71 2.96 -27.98
N SER A 131 11.47 2.37 -26.82
CA SER A 131 11.64 3.00 -25.52
C SER A 131 12.41 2.07 -24.60
N SER A 132 13.11 2.61 -23.61
CA SER A 132 13.75 1.80 -22.57
C SER A 132 13.45 2.34 -21.19
N TYR A 133 13.44 1.45 -20.20
CA TYR A 133 13.35 1.81 -18.80
C TYR A 133 14.13 0.83 -17.93
N ILE A 134 14.57 1.30 -16.76
CA ILE A 134 15.23 0.46 -15.77
C ILE A 134 14.16 -0.14 -14.88
N SER A 135 14.05 -1.46 -14.90
CA SER A 135 13.05 -2.21 -14.12
C SER A 135 13.50 -2.45 -12.68
N SER A 136 14.79 -2.74 -12.47
CA SER A 136 15.35 -2.91 -11.13
C SER A 136 16.82 -2.53 -11.07
N MET A 137 17.30 -2.26 -9.85
CA MET A 137 18.69 -1.93 -9.56
C MET A 137 19.19 -2.75 -8.37
N GLN A 138 20.44 -3.20 -8.43
CA GLN A 138 21.07 -3.94 -7.34
C GLN A 138 22.54 -3.49 -7.19
N ALA A 139 23.01 -3.34 -5.94
CA ALA A 139 24.43 -3.19 -5.67
C ALA A 139 25.15 -4.53 -5.87
N THR A 140 26.28 -4.51 -6.58
CA THR A 140 27.11 -5.69 -6.75
C THR A 140 28.19 -5.77 -5.67
N SER A 141 28.78 -6.95 -5.47
CA SER A 141 29.90 -7.13 -4.55
C SER A 141 31.16 -6.35 -4.97
N SER A 142 31.30 -5.96 -6.25
CA SER A 142 32.37 -5.10 -6.75
C SER A 142 32.16 -3.62 -6.47
N GLY A 143 30.98 -3.23 -5.92
CA GLY A 143 30.60 -1.84 -5.67
C GLY A 143 30.01 -1.14 -6.89
N ASP A 144 29.76 -1.84 -7.98
CA ASP A 144 29.05 -1.31 -9.15
C ASP A 144 27.53 -1.42 -8.95
N ILE A 145 26.76 -0.69 -9.74
CA ILE A 145 25.31 -0.84 -9.81
C ILE A 145 24.95 -1.73 -10.99
N MET A 146 24.27 -2.82 -10.74
CA MET A 146 23.63 -3.63 -11.75
C MET A 146 22.24 -3.05 -12.06
N LEU A 147 21.99 -2.79 -13.32
CA LEU A 147 20.68 -2.36 -13.82
C LEU A 147 20.08 -3.47 -14.67
N PHE A 148 18.82 -3.76 -14.43
CA PHE A 148 17.99 -4.55 -15.33
C PHE A 148 17.19 -3.59 -16.21
N GLU A 149 17.51 -3.53 -17.49
CA GLU A 149 16.88 -2.63 -18.46
C GLU A 149 16.01 -3.41 -19.43
N VAL A 150 14.78 -2.95 -19.61
CA VAL A 150 13.84 -3.45 -20.60
C VAL A 150 13.77 -2.46 -21.76
N VAL A 151 13.92 -2.97 -22.95
CA VAL A 151 13.82 -2.19 -24.20
C VAL A 151 12.65 -2.72 -25.00
N ASN A 152 11.64 -1.90 -25.19
CA ASN A 152 10.48 -2.21 -26.00
C ASN A 152 10.61 -1.54 -27.35
N GLU A 153 10.51 -2.32 -28.42
CA GLU A 153 10.44 -1.87 -29.80
C GLU A 153 9.02 -2.08 -30.30
N TYR A 154 8.51 -1.12 -31.08
CA TYR A 154 7.14 -1.18 -31.58
C TYR A 154 7.02 -0.60 -32.97
N TRP A 155 6.19 -1.25 -33.78
CA TRP A 155 5.91 -0.88 -35.17
C TRP A 155 4.50 -1.32 -35.56
N SER A 156 4.10 -1.04 -36.80
CA SER A 156 2.88 -1.57 -37.36
C SER A 156 3.16 -2.15 -38.73
N ASP A 157 2.56 -3.30 -39.02
CA ASP A 157 2.58 -3.94 -40.34
C ASP A 157 1.48 -3.40 -41.26
N ALA A 158 0.80 -2.31 -40.87
CA ALA A 158 -0.23 -1.66 -41.68
C ALA A 158 0.33 -1.20 -43.03
N PRO A 159 -0.50 -1.14 -44.11
CA PRO A 159 -0.07 -0.71 -45.43
C PRO A 159 0.63 0.65 -45.43
N GLU A 160 1.60 0.81 -46.33
CA GLU A 160 2.31 2.08 -46.50
C GLU A 160 1.33 3.26 -46.70
N GLY A 161 1.54 4.34 -45.96
CA GLY A 161 0.68 5.52 -45.97
C GLY A 161 -0.47 5.48 -44.96
N THR A 162 -0.57 4.41 -44.14
CA THR A 162 -1.51 4.40 -43.00
C THR A 162 -1.10 5.48 -42.01
N GLU A 163 -2.08 6.28 -41.56
CA GLU A 163 -1.85 7.30 -40.54
C GLU A 163 -1.44 6.62 -39.22
N LYS A 164 -0.34 7.09 -38.67
CA LYS A 164 0.21 6.55 -37.41
C LYS A 164 -0.76 6.78 -36.27
N TYR A 165 -0.94 5.77 -35.43
CA TYR A 165 -1.89 5.73 -34.29
C TYR A 165 -3.37 5.77 -34.70
N SER A 166 -3.71 5.53 -36.00
CA SER A 166 -5.09 5.26 -36.42
C SER A 166 -5.54 3.85 -35.99
N ASP A 167 -6.86 3.61 -36.07
CA ASP A 167 -7.42 2.28 -35.73
C ASP A 167 -6.79 1.17 -36.58
N LEU A 168 -6.52 1.41 -37.87
CA LEU A 168 -5.87 0.44 -38.75
C LEU A 168 -4.40 0.21 -38.33
N TRP A 169 -3.70 1.29 -37.91
CA TRP A 169 -2.33 1.15 -37.40
C TRP A 169 -2.30 0.28 -36.16
N TYR A 170 -3.24 0.46 -35.21
CA TYR A 170 -3.34 -0.35 -34.00
C TYR A 170 -3.78 -1.79 -34.25
N GLN A 171 -4.60 -2.05 -35.28
CA GLN A 171 -4.96 -3.43 -35.66
C GLN A 171 -3.75 -4.26 -36.08
N GLU A 172 -2.78 -3.62 -36.72
CA GLU A 172 -1.55 -4.25 -37.19
C GLU A 172 -0.33 -3.94 -36.30
N TYR A 173 -0.57 -3.52 -35.08
CA TYR A 173 0.48 -3.23 -34.10
C TYR A 173 1.29 -4.47 -33.74
N ARG A 174 2.61 -4.29 -33.66
CA ARG A 174 3.58 -5.28 -33.25
C ARG A 174 4.51 -4.67 -32.21
N SER A 175 4.98 -5.51 -31.28
CA SER A 175 5.99 -5.13 -30.30
C SER A 175 6.94 -6.29 -30.04
N ALA A 176 8.16 -5.95 -29.67
CA ALA A 176 9.15 -6.90 -29.18
C ALA A 176 9.89 -6.29 -27.99
N SER A 177 10.27 -7.12 -27.04
CA SER A 177 11.02 -6.70 -25.86
C SER A 177 12.37 -7.38 -25.82
N GLU A 178 13.40 -6.60 -25.50
CA GLU A 178 14.76 -7.08 -25.23
C GLU A 178 15.14 -6.71 -23.81
N TYR A 179 15.92 -7.56 -23.19
CA TYR A 179 16.26 -7.48 -21.78
C TYR A 179 17.77 -7.39 -21.62
N TYR A 180 18.25 -6.36 -20.91
CA TYR A 180 19.67 -6.10 -20.78
C TYR A 180 20.10 -6.00 -19.33
N ILE A 181 21.32 -6.46 -19.06
CA ILE A 181 22.04 -6.14 -17.83
C ILE A 181 23.10 -5.11 -18.16
N ARG A 182 23.16 -4.07 -17.33
CA ARG A 182 24.19 -3.04 -17.40
C ARG A 182 24.89 -2.92 -16.03
N LEU A 183 26.20 -2.97 -16.04
CA LEU A 183 27.01 -2.66 -14.86
C LEU A 183 27.50 -1.22 -14.98
N VAL A 184 27.18 -0.42 -13.99
CA VAL A 184 27.38 1.03 -14.01
C VAL A 184 28.25 1.44 -12.82
N GLU A 185 29.20 2.33 -13.08
CA GLU A 185 30.02 2.97 -12.03
C GLU A 185 29.13 3.96 -11.24
N PRO A 186 29.04 3.84 -9.89
CA PRO A 186 28.05 4.57 -9.10
C PRO A 186 28.16 6.09 -9.14
N LYS A 187 29.40 6.64 -9.20
CA LYS A 187 29.62 8.09 -9.09
C LYS A 187 29.43 8.84 -10.38
N THR A 188 29.73 8.20 -11.50
CA THR A 188 29.73 8.86 -12.82
C THR A 188 28.62 8.40 -13.73
N GLY A 189 28.09 7.18 -13.51
CA GLY A 189 27.15 6.55 -14.42
C GLY A 189 27.80 5.89 -15.64
N GLU A 190 29.15 5.75 -15.66
CA GLU A 190 29.84 5.09 -16.76
C GLU A 190 29.47 3.61 -16.85
N ILE A 191 29.09 3.18 -18.05
CA ILE A 191 28.69 1.80 -18.31
C ILE A 191 29.96 0.97 -18.51
N LYS A 192 30.27 0.09 -17.54
CA LYS A 192 31.44 -0.80 -17.59
C LYS A 192 31.19 -2.05 -18.43
N LYS A 193 30.01 -2.60 -18.37
CA LYS A 193 29.60 -3.80 -19.12
C LYS A 193 28.11 -3.69 -19.48
N ARG A 194 27.77 -4.16 -20.66
CA ARG A 194 26.38 -4.34 -21.11
C ARG A 194 26.27 -5.62 -21.91
N PHE A 195 25.24 -6.40 -21.67
CA PHE A 195 24.92 -7.59 -22.46
C PHE A 195 23.42 -7.86 -22.40
N MET A 196 22.93 -8.54 -23.41
CA MET A 196 21.53 -8.93 -23.55
C MET A 196 21.32 -10.30 -22.88
N LEU A 197 20.18 -10.47 -22.21
CA LEU A 197 19.71 -11.77 -21.77
C LEU A 197 19.10 -12.50 -22.97
N LEU A 198 19.62 -13.68 -23.28
CA LEU A 198 19.19 -14.45 -24.44
C LEU A 198 17.97 -15.31 -24.06
N ILE A 199 16.78 -14.70 -24.10
CA ILE A 199 15.50 -15.36 -23.84
C ILE A 199 14.96 -15.87 -25.18
N PRO A 200 14.62 -17.17 -25.29
CA PRO A 200 14.00 -17.72 -26.50
C PRO A 200 12.67 -17.03 -26.83
N GLU A 201 12.38 -16.88 -28.13
CA GLU A 201 11.20 -16.17 -28.60
C GLU A 201 9.89 -16.79 -28.10
N GLU A 202 9.84 -18.12 -27.98
CA GLU A 202 8.68 -18.83 -27.46
C GLU A 202 8.37 -18.51 -25.98
N ILE A 203 9.35 -17.97 -25.23
CA ILE A 203 9.17 -17.50 -23.85
C ILE A 203 8.89 -16.00 -23.85
N ALA A 204 9.66 -15.21 -24.60
CA ALA A 204 9.54 -13.76 -24.65
C ALA A 204 8.25 -13.28 -25.33
N SER A 205 7.72 -14.08 -26.28
CA SER A 205 6.52 -13.77 -27.08
C SER A 205 5.67 -15.04 -27.24
N PRO A 206 5.00 -15.51 -26.18
CA PRO A 206 4.21 -16.74 -26.23
C PRO A 206 3.05 -16.61 -27.23
N THR A 207 2.78 -17.70 -27.98
CA THR A 207 1.71 -17.72 -28.98
C THR A 207 0.34 -18.16 -28.46
N ASP A 208 0.27 -18.55 -27.19
CA ASP A 208 -0.95 -19.05 -26.51
C ASP A 208 -1.80 -17.96 -25.88
N GLY A 209 -1.44 -16.68 -26.06
CA GLY A 209 -2.12 -15.52 -25.47
C GLY A 209 -1.67 -15.16 -24.06
N SER A 210 -0.68 -15.88 -23.52
CA SER A 210 0.00 -15.48 -22.28
C SER A 210 0.98 -14.34 -22.56
N TYR A 211 1.40 -13.64 -21.49
CA TYR A 211 2.38 -12.55 -21.58
C TYR A 211 3.61 -12.92 -20.79
N PHE A 212 4.79 -12.55 -21.30
CA PHE A 212 6.03 -12.60 -20.53
C PHE A 212 6.24 -11.23 -19.87
N TRP A 213 6.06 -11.19 -18.57
CA TRP A 213 6.25 -9.96 -17.79
C TRP A 213 7.28 -10.20 -16.68
N PRO A 214 8.48 -9.61 -16.77
CA PRO A 214 9.50 -9.75 -15.73
C PRO A 214 9.17 -8.88 -14.52
N TYR A 215 9.10 -9.49 -13.34
CA TYR A 215 8.88 -8.80 -12.07
C TYR A 215 10.17 -8.30 -11.42
N GLY A 216 11.31 -8.85 -11.79
CA GLY A 216 12.61 -8.43 -11.30
C GLY A 216 13.73 -9.37 -11.71
N LEU A 217 14.95 -8.89 -11.50
CA LEU A 217 16.16 -9.65 -11.77
C LEU A 217 17.18 -9.37 -10.66
N VAL A 218 17.81 -10.43 -10.15
CA VAL A 218 18.90 -10.33 -9.18
C VAL A 218 20.11 -11.16 -9.62
N ALA A 219 21.31 -10.74 -9.18
CA ALA A 219 22.50 -11.55 -9.26
C ALA A 219 22.59 -12.46 -8.03
N ASP A 220 22.92 -13.75 -8.23
CA ASP A 220 23.27 -14.65 -7.15
C ASP A 220 24.74 -14.49 -6.72
N GLY A 221 25.12 -15.13 -5.60
CA GLY A 221 26.50 -15.10 -5.11
C GLY A 221 27.50 -15.91 -5.94
N GLU A 222 27.04 -16.71 -6.91
CA GLU A 222 27.85 -17.55 -7.81
C GLU A 222 28.15 -16.82 -9.14
N GLY A 223 27.54 -15.64 -9.38
CA GLY A 223 27.70 -14.84 -10.59
C GLY A 223 26.72 -15.18 -11.71
N ASN A 224 25.64 -15.91 -11.39
CA ASN A 224 24.50 -16.08 -12.29
C ASN A 224 23.45 -15.00 -12.04
N TYR A 225 22.48 -14.91 -12.95
CA TYR A 225 21.34 -14.03 -12.81
C TYR A 225 20.05 -14.84 -12.76
N VAL A 226 19.15 -14.42 -11.88
CA VAL A 226 17.82 -15.01 -11.72
C VAL A 226 16.78 -13.96 -12.05
N LEU A 227 15.94 -14.25 -13.04
CA LEU A 227 14.80 -13.45 -13.44
C LEU A 227 13.53 -14.20 -13.07
N ALA A 228 12.61 -13.51 -12.39
CA ALA A 228 11.27 -14.02 -12.14
C ALA A 228 10.27 -13.32 -13.07
N SER A 229 9.43 -14.08 -13.73
CA SER A 229 8.23 -13.58 -14.42
C SER A 229 6.98 -14.08 -13.70
N GLU A 230 5.79 -13.77 -14.20
CA GLU A 230 4.52 -14.11 -13.57
C GLU A 230 4.45 -15.59 -13.10
N SER A 231 4.90 -16.53 -13.93
CA SER A 231 4.80 -17.97 -13.66
C SER A 231 6.08 -18.75 -13.95
N LYS A 232 7.18 -18.05 -14.28
CA LYS A 232 8.44 -18.73 -14.68
C LYS A 232 9.64 -18.12 -13.96
N VAL A 233 10.62 -18.98 -13.69
CA VAL A 233 11.97 -18.58 -13.28
C VAL A 233 12.94 -18.89 -14.39
N LEU A 234 13.74 -17.89 -14.76
CA LEU A 234 14.81 -18.03 -15.75
C LEU A 234 16.16 -17.78 -15.07
N GLY A 235 17.10 -18.67 -15.33
CA GLY A 235 18.48 -18.55 -14.89
C GLY A 235 19.39 -18.24 -16.07
N PHE A 236 20.38 -17.35 -15.84
CA PHE A 236 21.36 -16.96 -16.85
C PHE A 236 22.79 -17.04 -16.29
N ASP A 237 23.74 -17.36 -17.15
CA ASP A 237 25.17 -17.25 -16.81
C ASP A 237 25.67 -15.78 -16.84
N ALA A 238 26.94 -15.58 -16.52
CA ALA A 238 27.58 -14.26 -16.48
C ALA A 238 27.66 -13.54 -17.84
N ASP A 239 27.36 -14.22 -18.93
CA ASP A 239 27.36 -13.70 -20.30
C ASP A 239 25.92 -13.51 -20.85
N GLY A 240 24.89 -13.85 -20.05
CA GLY A 240 23.48 -13.68 -20.40
C GLY A 240 22.88 -14.87 -21.17
N ASN A 241 23.58 -16.01 -21.26
CA ASN A 241 23.01 -17.22 -21.85
C ASN A 241 22.06 -17.88 -20.85
N MET A 242 20.89 -18.25 -21.30
CA MET A 242 19.92 -18.95 -20.46
C MET A 242 20.42 -20.34 -20.10
N THR A 243 20.48 -20.65 -18.81
CA THR A 243 20.98 -21.92 -18.25
C THR A 243 19.87 -22.76 -17.64
N ALA A 244 18.77 -22.12 -17.22
CA ALA A 244 17.61 -22.78 -16.63
C ALA A 244 16.32 -22.02 -16.99
N CYS A 245 15.23 -22.77 -17.12
CA CYS A 245 13.88 -22.24 -17.21
C CYS A 245 12.92 -23.27 -16.61
N PHE A 246 12.10 -22.88 -15.65
CA PHE A 246 11.11 -23.75 -15.03
C PHE A 246 9.87 -22.96 -14.59
N ASP A 247 8.74 -23.66 -14.52
CA ASP A 247 7.45 -23.08 -14.15
C ASP A 247 7.28 -23.02 -12.63
N MET A 248 6.43 -22.09 -12.20
CA MET A 248 5.98 -21.96 -10.81
C MET A 248 4.46 -22.18 -10.74
N ASP A 249 4.01 -22.76 -9.63
CA ASP A 249 2.59 -22.96 -9.34
C ASP A 249 1.92 -21.68 -8.75
N GLU A 250 2.73 -20.77 -8.23
CA GLU A 250 2.31 -19.52 -7.57
C GLU A 250 2.82 -18.33 -8.38
N TYR A 251 2.11 -17.19 -8.32
CA TYR A 251 2.51 -15.98 -9.03
C TYR A 251 3.66 -15.27 -8.30
N ALA A 252 4.70 -14.89 -9.06
CA ALA A 252 5.79 -14.08 -8.52
C ALA A 252 5.31 -12.66 -8.21
N GLU A 253 5.77 -12.13 -7.07
CA GLU A 253 5.67 -10.70 -6.72
C GLU A 253 7.00 -9.98 -6.91
N GLY A 254 8.11 -10.73 -6.91
CA GLY A 254 9.44 -10.20 -7.05
C GLY A 254 10.52 -11.28 -6.91
N VAL A 255 11.76 -10.85 -6.98
CA VAL A 255 12.92 -11.69 -6.71
C VAL A 255 13.91 -10.92 -5.84
N GLU A 256 14.44 -11.57 -4.81
CA GLU A 256 15.33 -11.00 -3.81
C GLU A 256 16.68 -11.72 -3.79
N ALA A 257 17.76 -10.95 -3.68
CA ALA A 257 19.07 -11.49 -3.37
C ALA A 257 19.22 -11.63 -1.86
N LEU A 258 19.30 -12.86 -1.36
CA LEU A 258 19.43 -13.13 0.07
C LEU A 258 20.81 -12.75 0.60
N ALA A 259 20.92 -12.49 1.89
CA ALA A 259 22.16 -12.09 2.56
C ALA A 259 23.29 -13.13 2.42
N ASP A 260 22.96 -14.39 2.21
CA ASP A 260 23.92 -15.48 1.97
C ASP A 260 24.32 -15.66 0.50
N GLY A 261 23.83 -14.79 -0.40
CA GLY A 261 24.13 -14.78 -1.83
C GLY A 261 23.21 -15.65 -2.67
N ARG A 262 22.26 -16.39 -2.08
CA ARG A 262 21.24 -17.12 -2.85
C ARG A 262 20.19 -16.14 -3.39
N ALA A 263 19.49 -16.54 -4.43
CA ALA A 263 18.31 -15.82 -4.93
C ALA A 263 17.01 -16.52 -4.45
N ALA A 264 15.99 -15.74 -4.12
CA ALA A 264 14.68 -16.25 -3.78
C ALA A 264 13.59 -15.51 -4.56
N VAL A 265 12.63 -16.25 -5.12
CA VAL A 265 11.42 -15.67 -5.71
C VAL A 265 10.38 -15.50 -4.61
N ILE A 266 9.89 -14.29 -4.46
CA ILE A 266 8.79 -13.97 -3.55
C ILE A 266 7.49 -14.24 -4.30
N THR A 267 6.63 -15.08 -3.73
CA THR A 267 5.33 -15.46 -4.31
C THR A 267 4.21 -15.20 -3.32
N TRP A 268 3.03 -14.93 -3.86
CA TRP A 268 1.78 -14.92 -3.11
C TRP A 268 1.04 -16.23 -3.37
N GLY A 269 0.89 -17.03 -2.33
CA GLY A 269 0.25 -18.33 -2.45
C GLY A 269 -1.28 -18.25 -2.52
N ASN A 270 -1.89 -19.25 -3.15
CA ASN A 270 -3.35 -19.38 -3.26
C ASN A 270 -4.08 -19.42 -1.90
N ASN A 271 -3.34 -19.66 -0.81
CA ASN A 271 -3.84 -19.64 0.58
C ASN A 271 -3.68 -18.27 1.27
N GLY A 272 -3.26 -17.23 0.54
CA GLY A 272 -3.13 -15.87 1.05
C GLY A 272 -1.88 -15.61 1.89
N GLY A 273 -0.80 -16.38 1.70
CA GLY A 273 0.47 -16.21 2.42
C GLY A 273 1.64 -15.89 1.47
N THR A 274 2.54 -15.03 1.92
CA THR A 274 3.80 -14.74 1.21
C THR A 274 4.82 -15.86 1.45
N THR A 275 5.51 -16.27 0.39
CA THR A 275 6.54 -17.31 0.44
C THR A 275 7.81 -16.82 -0.28
N ALA A 276 8.98 -17.09 0.29
CA ALA A 276 10.25 -16.93 -0.39
C ALA A 276 10.76 -18.31 -0.84
N ASN A 277 10.78 -18.55 -2.14
CA ASN A 277 11.16 -19.80 -2.76
C ASN A 277 12.62 -19.69 -3.24
N VAL A 278 13.56 -20.34 -2.54
CA VAL A 278 14.99 -20.24 -2.83
C VAL A 278 15.33 -21.03 -4.10
N VAL A 279 15.86 -20.32 -5.08
CA VAL A 279 16.14 -20.84 -6.42
C VAL A 279 17.37 -21.75 -6.42
N ASP A 280 17.27 -22.90 -7.08
CA ASP A 280 18.38 -23.76 -7.43
C ASP A 280 18.43 -23.96 -8.96
N LEU A 281 19.26 -23.16 -9.61
CA LEU A 281 19.41 -23.22 -11.06
C LEU A 281 19.99 -24.56 -11.56
N LYS A 282 20.73 -25.28 -10.71
CA LYS A 282 21.36 -26.56 -11.08
C LYS A 282 20.33 -27.69 -11.19
N SER A 283 19.35 -27.70 -10.28
CA SER A 283 18.26 -28.68 -10.33
C SER A 283 17.10 -28.25 -11.22
N GLY A 284 17.01 -26.96 -11.59
CA GLY A 284 15.89 -26.38 -12.31
C GLY A 284 14.62 -26.32 -11.46
N GLY A 285 14.72 -25.82 -10.25
CA GLY A 285 13.62 -25.74 -9.29
C GLY A 285 13.99 -24.93 -8.05
N PHE A 286 13.30 -25.21 -6.95
CA PHE A 286 13.54 -24.58 -5.66
C PHE A 286 14.21 -25.54 -4.68
N SER A 287 15.22 -25.07 -3.96
CA SER A 287 15.93 -25.85 -2.93
C SER A 287 15.27 -25.75 -1.56
N GLU A 288 14.57 -24.67 -1.30
CA GLU A 288 13.96 -24.37 0.00
C GLU A 288 12.72 -23.49 -0.21
N LYS A 289 11.69 -23.72 0.61
CA LYS A 289 10.50 -22.87 0.70
C LYS A 289 10.45 -22.26 2.10
N ILE A 290 10.53 -20.93 2.20
CA ILE A 290 10.46 -20.18 3.44
C ILE A 290 9.09 -19.51 3.49
N GLU A 291 8.20 -20.02 4.36
CA GLU A 291 6.89 -19.44 4.57
C GLU A 291 7.00 -18.25 5.53
N LEU A 292 6.57 -17.06 5.11
CA LEU A 292 6.42 -15.89 5.93
C LEU A 292 5.04 -15.91 6.63
N PRO A 293 4.82 -15.08 7.67
CA PRO A 293 3.49 -14.93 8.26
C PRO A 293 2.42 -14.59 7.23
N SER A 294 1.19 -15.07 7.44
CA SER A 294 0.07 -14.92 6.49
C SER A 294 -0.31 -13.46 6.18
N ASN A 295 0.10 -12.52 7.04
CA ASN A 295 -0.12 -11.09 6.87
C ASN A 295 1.13 -10.32 6.42
N ALA A 296 2.15 -11.01 5.89
CA ALA A 296 3.36 -10.37 5.38
C ALA A 296 3.14 -9.85 3.97
N TYR A 297 3.47 -8.58 3.73
CA TYR A 297 3.43 -7.94 2.42
C TYR A 297 4.78 -7.26 2.14
N GLY A 298 5.15 -7.15 0.86
CA GLY A 298 6.35 -6.43 0.43
C GLY A 298 7.59 -6.93 1.15
N ALA A 299 7.78 -8.25 1.18
CA ALA A 299 8.94 -8.86 1.79
C ALA A 299 10.22 -8.50 1.01
N ILE A 300 11.23 -8.00 1.72
CA ILE A 300 12.55 -7.70 1.18
C ILE A 300 13.62 -8.47 1.94
N SER A 301 14.77 -8.66 1.31
CA SER A 301 15.91 -9.33 1.92
C SER A 301 16.33 -8.66 3.21
N GLY A 302 16.58 -9.45 4.24
CA GLY A 302 16.98 -9.02 5.56
C GLY A 302 18.46 -8.68 5.66
N LYS A 303 18.83 -8.08 6.80
CA LYS A 303 20.20 -7.78 7.19
C LYS A 303 20.41 -8.06 8.67
N GLY A 304 21.61 -8.47 9.04
CA GLY A 304 21.99 -8.70 10.43
C GLY A 304 21.25 -9.88 11.05
N ASP A 305 20.37 -9.61 12.01
CA ASP A 305 19.66 -10.64 12.78
C ASP A 305 18.39 -11.19 12.08
N TYR A 306 18.03 -10.65 10.93
CA TYR A 306 16.81 -11.03 10.20
C TYR A 306 17.13 -11.54 8.81
N ASP A 307 16.44 -12.60 8.38
CA ASP A 307 16.51 -13.12 7.01
C ASP A 307 15.64 -12.30 6.06
N PHE A 308 14.52 -11.75 6.57
CA PHE A 308 13.62 -10.88 5.82
C PHE A 308 13.12 -9.72 6.66
N TYR A 309 12.77 -8.63 6.00
CA TYR A 309 11.87 -7.61 6.51
C TYR A 309 10.55 -7.67 5.75
N TYR A 310 9.45 -7.37 6.43
CA TYR A 310 8.13 -7.27 5.80
C TYR A 310 7.24 -6.27 6.52
N ASN A 311 6.16 -5.85 5.88
CA ASN A 311 5.11 -5.06 6.52
C ASN A 311 3.77 -5.81 6.48
N ASN A 312 2.84 -5.43 7.37
CA ASN A 312 1.46 -5.91 7.37
C ASN A 312 0.45 -4.78 7.10
N GLY A 313 0.90 -3.70 6.44
CA GLY A 313 0.13 -2.49 6.18
C GLY A 313 0.19 -1.47 7.33
N ILE A 314 0.43 -1.89 8.56
CA ILE A 314 0.43 -1.05 9.77
C ILE A 314 1.81 -1.02 10.41
N ASN A 315 2.46 -2.17 10.49
CA ASN A 315 3.68 -2.40 11.23
C ASN A 315 4.78 -2.95 10.33
N PHE A 316 6.03 -2.67 10.70
CA PHE A 316 7.22 -3.19 10.05
C PHE A 316 7.90 -4.22 10.96
N PHE A 317 8.26 -5.36 10.39
CA PHE A 317 8.80 -6.51 11.12
C PHE A 317 10.14 -6.96 10.55
N GLY A 318 11.00 -7.50 11.43
CA GLY A 318 12.10 -8.39 11.06
C GLY A 318 11.70 -9.83 11.30
N TYR A 319 12.06 -10.74 10.41
CA TYR A 319 11.74 -12.17 10.44
C TYR A 319 13.00 -13.02 10.43
N ASP A 320 13.10 -13.93 11.38
CA ASP A 320 14.12 -14.98 11.43
C ASP A 320 13.50 -16.30 10.94
N SER A 321 13.92 -16.77 9.79
CA SER A 321 13.39 -17.97 9.14
C SER A 321 13.74 -19.28 9.89
N LYS A 322 14.80 -19.28 10.71
CA LYS A 322 15.25 -20.46 11.48
C LYS A 322 14.39 -20.67 12.71
N THR A 323 14.09 -19.59 13.44
CA THR A 323 13.23 -19.64 14.62
C THR A 323 11.75 -19.52 14.25
N LYS A 324 11.44 -19.03 13.03
CA LYS A 324 10.10 -18.67 12.54
C LYS A 324 9.45 -17.58 13.40
N GLU A 325 10.25 -16.70 13.96
CA GLU A 325 9.80 -15.61 14.80
C GLU A 325 9.84 -14.28 14.08
N SER A 326 8.76 -13.51 14.23
CA SER A 326 8.68 -12.13 13.78
C SER A 326 8.87 -11.18 14.94
N LYS A 327 9.73 -10.20 14.79
CA LYS A 327 9.91 -9.12 15.76
C LYS A 327 9.32 -7.84 15.19
N LEU A 328 8.32 -7.29 15.88
CA LEU A 328 7.83 -5.94 15.61
C LEU A 328 8.97 -4.95 15.83
N LEU A 329 9.32 -4.18 14.80
CA LEU A 329 10.30 -3.11 14.87
C LEU A 329 9.60 -1.79 15.19
N PHE A 330 8.63 -1.40 14.38
CA PHE A 330 7.85 -0.17 14.62
C PHE A 330 6.49 -0.21 13.90
N ASN A 331 5.62 0.71 14.32
CA ASN A 331 4.39 1.05 13.63
C ASN A 331 4.64 2.29 12.77
N TRP A 332 4.26 2.22 11.48
CA TRP A 332 4.52 3.29 10.51
C TRP A 332 3.92 4.63 10.96
N ILE A 333 2.64 4.62 11.33
CA ILE A 333 1.91 5.85 11.70
C ILE A 333 2.46 6.45 13.01
N ASN A 334 2.84 5.60 13.96
CA ASN A 334 3.45 6.06 15.20
C ASN A 334 4.90 6.57 15.02
N CYS A 335 5.51 6.30 13.86
CA CYS A 335 6.73 6.97 13.41
C CYS A 335 6.45 8.19 12.52
N ASP A 336 5.19 8.62 12.40
CA ASP A 336 4.74 9.73 11.56
C ASP A 336 5.04 9.51 10.06
N VAL A 337 4.92 8.27 9.59
CA VAL A 337 5.14 7.85 8.18
C VAL A 337 3.90 7.17 7.64
N ASN A 338 3.42 7.62 6.50
CA ASN A 338 2.45 6.88 5.69
C ASN A 338 3.20 5.97 4.72
N ASN A 339 3.24 4.66 5.01
CA ASN A 339 3.92 3.69 4.16
C ASN A 339 3.32 3.56 2.75
N ASP A 340 2.03 3.89 2.57
CA ASP A 340 1.38 3.83 1.26
C ASP A 340 1.85 4.97 0.32
N THR A 341 2.45 6.03 0.88
CA THR A 341 3.04 7.13 0.11
C THR A 341 4.53 6.96 -0.17
N LEU A 342 5.16 5.89 0.35
CA LEU A 342 6.56 5.59 0.08
C LEU A 342 6.72 5.13 -1.37
N ASN A 343 7.52 5.87 -2.12
CA ASN A 343 7.91 5.50 -3.46
C ASN A 343 9.28 4.79 -3.44
N GLY A 344 9.26 3.57 -2.92
CA GLY A 344 10.44 2.77 -2.64
C GLY A 344 11.01 2.99 -1.24
N PHE A 345 11.56 1.94 -0.67
CA PHE A 345 12.28 1.97 0.60
C PHE A 345 13.34 0.87 0.65
N GLY A 346 14.27 1.00 1.58
CA GLY A 346 15.30 0.02 1.84
C GLY A 346 15.76 0.06 3.30
N VAL A 347 16.55 -0.93 3.70
CA VAL A 347 17.17 -0.99 5.02
C VAL A 347 18.68 -0.83 4.87
N LEU A 348 19.25 0.13 5.59
CA LEU A 348 20.68 0.41 5.59
C LEU A 348 21.45 -0.61 6.42
N SER A 349 22.79 -0.54 6.35
CA SER A 349 23.67 -1.49 7.07
C SER A 349 23.55 -1.40 8.59
N ASP A 350 23.13 -0.24 9.12
CA ASP A 350 22.93 0.02 10.55
C ASP A 350 21.50 -0.29 11.03
N GLY A 351 20.62 -0.80 10.13
CA GLY A 351 19.23 -1.12 10.44
C GLY A 351 18.26 0.07 10.29
N THR A 352 18.74 1.24 9.88
CA THR A 352 17.88 2.39 9.55
C THR A 352 17.02 2.04 8.33
N VAL A 353 15.71 2.23 8.44
CA VAL A 353 14.80 2.15 7.29
C VAL A 353 14.77 3.50 6.60
N VAL A 354 14.97 3.51 5.30
CA VAL A 354 14.97 4.74 4.49
C VAL A 354 14.01 4.60 3.32
N GLY A 355 13.27 5.66 3.03
CA GLY A 355 12.36 5.71 1.89
C GLY A 355 12.23 7.10 1.31
N VAL A 356 11.46 7.23 0.25
CA VAL A 356 11.15 8.51 -0.40
C VAL A 356 9.64 8.69 -0.45
N THR A 357 9.19 9.86 -0.04
CA THR A 357 7.79 10.28 -0.18
C THR A 357 7.67 11.39 -1.22
N ASN A 358 6.56 11.40 -1.95
CA ASN A 358 6.23 12.46 -2.89
C ASN A 358 4.81 12.94 -2.63
N THR A 359 4.65 14.25 -2.53
CA THR A 359 3.36 14.88 -2.28
C THR A 359 3.11 15.99 -3.29
N TRP A 360 1.99 15.92 -4.00
CA TRP A 360 1.54 16.97 -4.89
C TRP A 360 0.73 18.02 -4.11
N ASP A 361 0.85 19.27 -4.54
CA ASP A 361 -0.06 20.30 -4.05
C ASP A 361 -1.50 20.06 -4.56
N LYS A 362 -2.47 20.84 -4.03
CA LYS A 362 -3.90 20.70 -4.37
C LYS A 362 -4.22 20.86 -5.87
N ASN A 363 -3.34 21.54 -6.60
CA ASN A 363 -3.52 21.83 -8.02
C ASN A 363 -2.73 20.84 -8.91
N TYR A 364 -1.97 19.93 -8.32
CA TYR A 364 -1.02 19.04 -9.01
C TYR A 364 0.06 19.80 -9.80
N GLU A 365 0.42 21.00 -9.35
CA GLU A 365 1.42 21.84 -10.00
C GLU A 365 2.82 21.64 -9.42
N ASN A 366 2.91 21.36 -8.10
CA ASN A 366 4.19 21.24 -7.40
C ASN A 366 4.31 19.90 -6.65
N CYS A 367 5.35 19.15 -6.98
CA CYS A 367 5.72 17.92 -6.29
C CYS A 367 6.78 18.22 -5.22
N THR A 368 6.45 17.95 -3.96
CA THR A 368 7.42 17.97 -2.86
C THR A 368 7.89 16.55 -2.60
N SER A 369 9.20 16.34 -2.70
CA SER A 369 9.82 15.05 -2.43
C SER A 369 10.66 15.13 -1.15
N GLU A 370 10.55 14.14 -0.28
CA GLU A 370 11.30 14.05 0.98
C GLU A 370 11.92 12.67 1.14
N ILE A 371 13.15 12.62 1.64
CA ILE A 371 13.74 11.40 2.19
C ILE A 371 13.17 11.24 3.59
N VAL A 372 12.71 10.06 3.92
CA VAL A 372 12.34 9.69 5.30
C VAL A 372 13.31 8.63 5.81
N LYS A 373 13.90 8.87 6.99
CA LYS A 373 14.75 7.92 7.70
C LYS A 373 14.10 7.55 9.01
N ILE A 374 13.89 6.26 9.24
CA ILE A 374 13.32 5.74 10.49
C ILE A 374 14.43 4.98 11.20
N SER A 375 14.82 5.46 12.37
CA SER A 375 15.88 4.86 13.17
C SER A 375 15.48 4.72 14.63
N SER A 376 16.15 3.80 15.33
CA SER A 376 15.99 3.63 16.77
C SER A 376 16.79 4.73 17.49
N VAL A 377 16.07 5.58 18.24
CA VAL A 377 16.67 6.72 18.97
C VAL A 377 16.32 6.64 20.46
N PRO A 378 17.15 7.21 21.34
CA PRO A 378 16.77 7.32 22.75
C PRO A 378 15.45 8.10 22.90
N ALA A 379 14.47 7.57 23.62
CA ALA A 379 13.18 8.24 23.83
C ALA A 379 13.33 9.63 24.46
N SER A 380 14.38 9.84 25.24
CA SER A 380 14.72 11.12 25.86
C SER A 380 15.20 12.21 24.86
N SER A 381 15.56 11.82 23.64
CA SER A 381 15.99 12.76 22.59
C SER A 381 14.81 13.40 21.85
N LEU A 382 13.61 12.83 21.95
CA LEU A 382 12.43 13.33 21.29
C LEU A 382 11.77 14.47 22.09
N PRO A 383 11.13 15.45 21.42
CA PRO A 383 10.32 16.47 22.07
C PRO A 383 9.22 15.83 22.93
N ARG A 384 9.02 16.33 24.15
CA ARG A 384 7.92 15.88 24.99
C ARG A 384 6.61 16.49 24.49
N LYS A 385 5.78 15.65 23.89
CA LYS A 385 4.41 16.01 23.49
C LYS A 385 3.42 15.20 24.34
N GLN A 386 2.25 15.77 24.59
CA GLN A 386 1.15 14.99 25.19
C GLN A 386 0.66 13.97 24.18
N THR A 387 0.62 12.71 24.56
CA THR A 387 0.07 11.64 23.70
C THR A 387 -1.45 11.63 23.84
N LEU A 388 -2.14 11.65 22.69
CA LEU A 388 -3.55 11.35 22.53
C LEU A 388 -3.67 9.98 21.89
N THR A 389 -4.42 9.08 22.50
CA THR A 389 -4.62 7.72 22.00
C THR A 389 -5.79 7.68 21.03
N LEU A 390 -5.59 7.12 19.84
CA LEU A 390 -6.65 6.85 18.86
C LEU A 390 -6.83 5.35 18.69
N ALA A 391 -8.04 4.86 18.93
CA ALA A 391 -8.40 3.46 18.66
C ALA A 391 -9.21 3.35 17.37
N THR A 392 -8.82 2.40 16.51
CA THR A 392 -9.50 2.08 15.25
C THR A 392 -9.57 0.57 15.04
N GLN A 393 -10.48 0.13 14.17
CA GLN A 393 -10.53 -1.26 13.67
C GLN A 393 -9.71 -1.44 12.38
N TYR A 394 -9.72 -0.45 11.52
CA TYR A 394 -8.91 -0.35 10.30
C TYR A 394 -8.71 1.14 10.02
N LEU A 395 -7.48 1.59 10.07
CA LEU A 395 -7.20 3.00 9.87
C LEU A 395 -7.43 3.39 8.40
N ASP A 396 -8.40 4.28 8.18
CA ASP A 396 -8.70 4.84 6.86
C ASP A 396 -7.48 5.55 6.26
N TYR A 397 -7.30 5.40 4.94
CA TYR A 397 -6.18 5.98 4.20
C TYR A 397 -6.07 7.50 4.39
N ASN A 398 -7.19 8.23 4.26
CA ASN A 398 -7.17 9.69 4.40
C ASN A 398 -6.88 10.12 5.84
N LEU A 399 -7.33 9.34 6.83
CA LEU A 399 -7.08 9.62 8.24
C LEU A 399 -5.59 9.46 8.61
N ARG A 400 -4.86 8.56 7.94
CA ARG A 400 -3.40 8.42 8.11
C ARG A 400 -2.67 9.73 7.85
N ASP A 401 -2.93 10.35 6.69
CA ASP A 401 -2.28 11.60 6.31
C ASP A 401 -2.62 12.76 7.26
N VAL A 402 -3.87 12.82 7.74
CA VAL A 402 -4.31 13.82 8.71
C VAL A 402 -3.56 13.65 10.05
N ILE A 403 -3.44 12.42 10.55
CA ILE A 403 -2.72 12.11 11.80
C ILE A 403 -1.24 12.48 11.67
N ILE A 404 -0.59 12.07 10.59
CA ILE A 404 0.83 12.34 10.34
C ILE A 404 1.06 13.85 10.22
N SER A 405 0.23 14.54 9.46
CA SER A 405 0.31 16.00 9.31
C SER A 405 0.15 16.71 10.65
N PHE A 406 -0.82 16.29 11.47
CA PHE A 406 -1.01 16.79 12.83
C PHE A 406 0.23 16.54 13.71
N ASN A 407 0.73 15.32 13.75
CA ASN A 407 1.88 14.94 14.58
C ASN A 407 3.15 15.70 14.18
N ARG A 408 3.36 15.95 12.89
CA ARG A 408 4.51 16.74 12.37
C ARG A 408 4.38 18.23 12.69
N SER A 409 3.17 18.78 12.65
CA SER A 409 2.94 20.22 12.82
C SER A 409 2.67 20.66 14.26
N SER A 410 2.14 19.80 15.11
CA SER A 410 1.81 20.13 16.51
C SER A 410 3.04 20.06 17.41
N ASP A 411 3.28 21.13 18.18
CA ASP A 411 4.38 21.20 19.16
C ASP A 411 4.01 20.64 20.53
N SER A 412 2.72 20.50 20.83
CA SER A 412 2.22 20.17 22.17
C SER A 412 1.67 18.75 22.31
N CYS A 413 1.06 18.22 21.25
CA CYS A 413 0.38 16.93 21.26
C CYS A 413 0.84 16.05 20.10
N ARG A 414 0.66 14.74 20.26
CA ARG A 414 0.74 13.77 19.17
C ARG A 414 -0.35 12.72 19.32
N ILE A 415 -0.81 12.16 18.22
CA ILE A 415 -1.75 11.06 18.18
C ILE A 415 -0.98 9.77 18.00
N GLU A 416 -1.20 8.78 18.90
CA GLU A 416 -0.71 7.42 18.77
C GLU A 416 -1.88 6.49 18.46
N VAL A 417 -1.73 5.71 17.39
CA VAL A 417 -2.78 4.84 16.87
C VAL A 417 -2.61 3.42 17.42
N THR A 418 -3.71 2.87 17.92
CA THR A 418 -3.87 1.44 18.20
C THR A 418 -4.90 0.87 17.24
N ASP A 419 -4.43 0.07 16.28
CA ASP A 419 -5.30 -0.64 15.35
C ASP A 419 -5.67 -2.01 15.92
N TYR A 420 -6.96 -2.16 16.23
CA TYR A 420 -7.50 -3.37 16.83
C TYR A 420 -7.71 -4.50 15.82
N SER A 421 -7.61 -4.25 14.52
CA SER A 421 -7.64 -5.31 13.51
C SER A 421 -6.48 -6.31 13.69
N ALA A 422 -5.38 -5.87 14.29
CA ALA A 422 -4.25 -6.73 14.66
C ALA A 422 -4.61 -7.88 15.63
N PHE A 423 -5.76 -7.81 16.31
CA PHE A 423 -6.28 -8.86 17.18
C PHE A 423 -7.26 -9.81 16.46
N ASN A 424 -7.59 -9.57 15.20
CA ASN A 424 -8.40 -10.46 14.38
C ASN A 424 -7.60 -11.76 14.11
N THR A 425 -8.33 -12.84 13.90
CA THR A 425 -7.79 -14.14 13.50
C THR A 425 -8.50 -14.63 12.25
N ASP A 426 -7.93 -15.60 11.57
CA ASP A 426 -8.57 -16.25 10.41
C ASP A 426 -9.92 -16.90 10.75
N GLU A 427 -10.14 -17.24 12.04
CA GLU A 427 -11.37 -17.82 12.54
C GLU A 427 -12.37 -16.77 13.06
N ASP A 428 -11.91 -15.58 13.45
CA ASP A 428 -12.74 -14.48 13.97
C ASP A 428 -12.22 -13.10 13.56
N TYR A 429 -12.77 -12.58 12.47
CA TYR A 429 -12.49 -11.24 11.94
C TYR A 429 -13.08 -10.10 12.80
N SER A 430 -13.85 -10.43 13.84
CA SER A 430 -14.45 -9.46 14.77
C SER A 430 -13.78 -9.42 16.15
N ALA A 431 -12.73 -10.21 16.36
CA ALA A 431 -12.06 -10.33 17.65
C ALA A 431 -11.50 -8.98 18.13
N GLY A 432 -10.91 -8.19 17.22
CA GLY A 432 -10.41 -6.86 17.52
C GLY A 432 -11.51 -5.89 17.95
N LEU A 433 -12.63 -5.88 17.24
CA LEU A 433 -13.79 -5.05 17.57
C LEU A 433 -14.39 -5.43 18.93
N THR A 434 -14.52 -6.73 19.19
CA THR A 434 -14.98 -7.27 20.46
C THR A 434 -14.07 -6.86 21.62
N LYS A 435 -12.74 -6.91 21.41
CA LYS A 435 -11.75 -6.47 22.38
C LYS A 435 -11.89 -4.97 22.67
N LEU A 436 -11.91 -4.13 21.64
CA LEU A 436 -12.07 -2.67 21.78
C LEU A 436 -13.35 -2.34 22.55
N ASN A 437 -14.48 -2.94 22.17
CA ASN A 437 -15.77 -2.75 22.85
C ASN A 437 -15.70 -3.14 24.34
N THR A 438 -15.02 -4.23 24.65
CA THR A 438 -14.85 -4.72 26.02
C THR A 438 -14.01 -3.76 26.84
N GLU A 439 -12.92 -3.24 26.30
CA GLU A 439 -12.04 -2.27 26.98
C GLU A 439 -12.76 -0.94 27.24
N ILE A 440 -13.48 -0.41 26.25
CA ILE A 440 -14.30 0.80 26.41
C ILE A 440 -15.35 0.61 27.53
N LEU A 441 -16.05 -0.53 27.54
CA LEU A 441 -17.06 -0.83 28.57
C LEU A 441 -16.46 -1.05 29.96
N ALA A 442 -15.19 -1.46 30.03
CA ALA A 442 -14.44 -1.59 31.28
C ALA A 442 -13.87 -0.24 31.79
N GLY A 443 -14.06 0.85 31.03
CA GLY A 443 -13.59 2.19 31.39
C GLY A 443 -12.24 2.57 30.80
N ASN A 444 -11.63 1.70 30.00
CA ASN A 444 -10.40 2.00 29.26
C ASN A 444 -10.78 2.68 27.94
N VAL A 445 -11.16 3.95 28.02
CA VAL A 445 -11.62 4.73 26.86
C VAL A 445 -10.43 5.47 26.27
N PRO A 446 -10.12 5.31 24.96
CA PRO A 446 -9.11 6.12 24.29
C PRO A 446 -9.57 7.58 24.18
N ASP A 447 -8.63 8.50 23.92
CA ASP A 447 -8.95 9.93 23.76
C ASP A 447 -9.75 10.19 22.46
N ILE A 448 -9.47 9.40 21.40
CA ILE A 448 -10.15 9.47 20.11
C ILE A 448 -10.58 8.06 19.71
N ILE A 449 -11.78 7.92 19.18
CA ILE A 449 -12.33 6.65 18.71
C ILE A 449 -12.75 6.81 17.26
N ASP A 450 -12.20 5.97 16.38
CA ASP A 450 -12.77 5.75 15.05
C ASP A 450 -14.03 4.89 15.23
N LEU A 451 -15.18 5.45 14.90
CA LEU A 451 -16.48 4.83 15.16
C LEU A 451 -16.91 3.83 14.08
N ASN A 452 -16.07 3.58 13.08
CA ASN A 452 -16.38 2.63 12.02
C ASN A 452 -16.65 1.22 12.60
N GLY A 453 -17.84 0.69 12.33
CA GLY A 453 -18.29 -0.60 12.86
C GLY A 453 -18.66 -0.61 14.36
N LEU A 454 -18.52 0.51 15.08
CA LEU A 454 -18.86 0.63 16.50
C LEU A 454 -20.30 1.12 16.72
N PRO A 455 -20.94 0.79 17.84
CA PRO A 455 -22.30 1.17 18.14
C PRO A 455 -22.39 2.64 18.61
N TYR A 456 -22.31 3.58 17.69
CA TYR A 456 -22.34 5.03 17.93
C TYR A 456 -23.46 5.46 18.90
N ASP A 457 -24.71 5.06 18.62
CA ASP A 457 -25.89 5.43 19.42
C ASP A 457 -25.76 5.01 20.88
N ARG A 458 -25.19 3.83 21.13
CA ARG A 458 -24.97 3.32 22.49
C ARG A 458 -23.89 4.10 23.22
N TYR A 459 -22.86 4.50 22.52
CA TYR A 459 -21.75 5.24 23.13
C TYR A 459 -22.18 6.68 23.45
N ALA A 460 -22.90 7.33 22.56
CA ALA A 460 -23.49 8.65 22.79
C ALA A 460 -24.49 8.61 23.96
N ALA A 461 -25.45 7.67 23.96
CA ALA A 461 -26.45 7.52 25.02
C ALA A 461 -25.84 7.21 26.40
N LYS A 462 -24.68 6.55 26.45
CA LYS A 462 -23.95 6.27 27.71
C LYS A 462 -23.03 7.41 28.13
N GLY A 463 -22.91 8.49 27.35
CA GLY A 463 -22.00 9.60 27.64
C GLY A 463 -20.53 9.23 27.57
N ILE A 464 -20.17 8.22 26.74
CA ILE A 464 -18.80 7.83 26.44
C ILE A 464 -18.16 8.86 25.48
N LEU A 465 -18.97 9.40 24.59
CA LEU A 465 -18.56 10.39 23.59
C LEU A 465 -18.89 11.80 24.10
N GLU A 466 -17.98 12.73 23.85
CA GLU A 466 -18.11 14.14 24.24
C GLU A 466 -18.95 14.90 23.19
N ASP A 467 -19.69 15.92 23.63
CA ASP A 467 -20.38 16.85 22.73
C ASP A 467 -19.39 17.83 22.10
N LEU A 468 -19.28 17.83 20.78
CA LEU A 468 -18.34 18.64 20.03
C LEU A 468 -18.83 20.08 19.78
N TYR A 469 -20.13 20.36 19.90
CA TYR A 469 -20.67 21.70 19.64
C TYR A 469 -20.06 22.80 20.50
N PRO A 470 -19.86 22.63 21.83
CA PRO A 470 -19.23 23.65 22.63
C PRO A 470 -17.80 24.00 22.19
N PHE A 471 -17.07 23.02 21.64
CA PHE A 471 -15.72 23.26 21.13
C PHE A 471 -15.75 23.98 19.79
N ILE A 472 -16.60 23.58 18.85
CA ILE A 472 -16.79 24.24 17.56
C ILE A 472 -17.25 25.69 17.76
N ASP A 473 -18.24 25.92 18.65
CA ASP A 473 -18.80 27.25 18.91
C ASP A 473 -17.82 28.20 19.58
N SER A 474 -16.80 27.69 20.27
CA SER A 474 -15.77 28.51 20.95
C SER A 474 -14.48 28.64 20.15
N ASP A 475 -14.32 27.87 19.05
CA ASP A 475 -13.14 27.93 18.19
C ASP A 475 -13.10 29.25 17.40
N LYS A 476 -11.89 29.70 17.01
CA LYS A 476 -11.69 30.95 16.27
C LYS A 476 -11.60 30.79 14.77
N GLU A 477 -11.25 29.59 14.35
CA GLU A 477 -10.97 29.23 12.96
C GLU A 477 -12.04 28.30 12.38
N LEU A 478 -12.75 27.54 13.25
CA LEU A 478 -13.79 26.60 12.89
C LEU A 478 -15.15 27.06 13.42
N SER A 479 -16.18 26.96 12.58
CA SER A 479 -17.57 27.29 12.92
C SER A 479 -18.52 26.23 12.39
N ARG A 480 -19.78 26.23 12.84
CA ARG A 480 -20.80 25.31 12.29
C ARG A 480 -21.07 25.53 10.80
N ASP A 481 -20.82 26.74 10.29
CA ASP A 481 -21.02 27.09 8.88
C ASP A 481 -19.96 26.45 7.95
N ASP A 482 -18.87 25.93 8.52
CA ASP A 482 -17.84 25.17 7.76
C ASP A 482 -18.27 23.72 7.48
N PHE A 483 -19.39 23.28 8.03
CA PHE A 483 -19.96 21.95 7.84
C PHE A 483 -21.25 22.01 7.02
N PHE A 484 -21.58 20.91 6.33
CA PHE A 484 -22.88 20.76 5.71
C PHE A 484 -23.96 20.57 6.79
N PRO A 485 -24.95 21.47 6.92
CA PRO A 485 -25.92 21.44 8.02
C PRO A 485 -26.74 20.12 8.05
N ASN A 486 -27.08 19.56 6.89
CA ASN A 486 -27.80 18.29 6.79
C ASN A 486 -26.95 17.10 7.26
N ILE A 487 -25.62 17.14 7.11
CA ILE A 487 -24.72 16.10 7.62
C ILE A 487 -24.63 16.21 9.15
N LEU A 488 -24.43 17.43 9.69
CA LEU A 488 -24.45 17.62 11.15
C LEU A 488 -25.76 17.09 11.74
N GLN A 489 -26.90 17.46 11.15
CA GLN A 489 -28.20 17.00 11.60
C GLN A 489 -28.38 15.48 11.54
N ALA A 490 -27.77 14.81 10.54
CA ALA A 490 -27.85 13.35 10.38
C ALA A 490 -27.07 12.59 11.45
N ILE A 491 -26.00 13.18 12.00
CA ILE A 491 -25.15 12.56 13.03
C ILE A 491 -25.41 13.12 14.44
N GLU A 492 -26.27 14.12 14.57
CA GLU A 492 -26.66 14.71 15.86
C GLU A 492 -27.60 13.74 16.60
N GLN A 493 -27.39 13.61 17.91
CA GLN A 493 -28.26 12.85 18.80
C GLN A 493 -28.67 13.70 20.00
N ASP A 494 -29.98 13.83 20.24
CA ASP A 494 -30.55 14.59 21.35
C ASP A 494 -29.98 16.03 21.48
N GLY A 495 -29.72 16.68 20.34
CA GLY A 495 -29.16 18.03 20.26
C GLY A 495 -27.65 18.12 20.53
N LYS A 496 -26.94 17.01 20.54
CA LYS A 496 -25.47 16.92 20.73
C LYS A 496 -24.79 16.35 19.51
N LEU A 497 -23.64 16.90 19.17
CA LEU A 497 -22.76 16.36 18.14
C LEU A 497 -21.68 15.50 18.79
N CYS A 498 -21.92 14.20 18.89
CA CYS A 498 -20.96 13.26 19.52
C CYS A 498 -19.97 12.61 18.55
N ALA A 499 -20.04 12.92 17.27
CA ALA A 499 -19.12 12.46 16.24
C ALA A 499 -18.99 13.48 15.12
N THR A 500 -17.96 13.33 14.30
CA THR A 500 -17.79 14.05 13.04
C THR A 500 -17.28 13.10 11.96
N CYS A 501 -17.42 13.49 10.70
CA CYS A 501 -16.84 12.75 9.58
C CYS A 501 -16.08 13.71 8.66
N SER A 502 -14.99 13.23 8.08
CA SER A 502 -14.20 13.98 7.09
C SER A 502 -14.76 13.89 5.68
N SER A 503 -15.55 12.86 5.42
CA SER A 503 -16.15 12.60 4.11
C SER A 503 -17.47 11.86 4.25
N PHE A 504 -18.30 11.97 3.23
CA PHE A 504 -19.52 11.19 3.10
C PHE A 504 -19.73 10.81 1.63
N SER A 505 -20.48 9.74 1.40
CA SER A 505 -20.88 9.31 0.06
C SER A 505 -22.39 9.37 -0.09
N LEU A 506 -22.82 9.60 -1.32
CA LEU A 506 -24.23 9.56 -1.69
C LEU A 506 -24.47 8.31 -2.56
N SER A 507 -25.32 7.41 -2.09
CA SER A 507 -25.84 6.35 -2.93
C SER A 507 -27.02 6.92 -3.75
N THR A 508 -26.83 7.01 -5.06
CA THR A 508 -27.86 7.56 -5.95
C THR A 508 -27.82 6.89 -7.30
N VAL A 509 -28.88 7.05 -8.07
CA VAL A 509 -28.93 6.64 -9.48
C VAL A 509 -28.72 7.88 -10.34
N MET A 510 -27.80 7.79 -11.29
CA MET A 510 -27.57 8.83 -12.29
C MET A 510 -27.88 8.30 -13.68
N GLY A 511 -28.43 9.16 -14.53
CA GLY A 511 -28.76 8.84 -15.91
C GLY A 511 -28.86 10.10 -16.78
N ALA A 512 -28.96 9.91 -18.09
CA ALA A 512 -29.23 11.01 -19.00
C ALA A 512 -30.56 11.69 -18.63
N SER A 513 -30.62 13.01 -18.55
CA SER A 513 -31.83 13.76 -18.18
C SER A 513 -33.03 13.47 -19.08
N SER A 514 -32.78 13.10 -20.34
CA SER A 514 -33.82 12.62 -21.26
C SER A 514 -34.51 11.32 -20.83
N ILE A 515 -33.89 10.54 -19.92
CA ILE A 515 -34.42 9.28 -19.39
C ILE A 515 -34.93 9.48 -17.95
N VAL A 516 -34.06 10.07 -17.10
CA VAL A 516 -34.37 10.21 -15.66
C VAL A 516 -35.16 11.47 -15.32
N GLY A 517 -35.28 12.43 -16.25
CA GLY A 517 -35.92 13.73 -16.02
C GLY A 517 -35.04 14.69 -15.24
N ASP A 518 -35.60 15.87 -14.92
CA ASP A 518 -34.89 16.94 -14.19
C ASP A 518 -35.29 17.03 -12.72
N THR A 519 -36.21 16.18 -12.27
CA THR A 519 -36.69 16.18 -10.89
C THR A 519 -35.96 15.11 -10.08
N PRO A 520 -35.34 15.46 -8.95
CA PRO A 520 -34.71 14.48 -8.06
C PRO A 520 -35.73 13.48 -7.51
N GLY A 521 -35.29 12.24 -7.38
CA GLY A 521 -36.11 11.14 -6.87
C GLY A 521 -36.78 10.33 -7.99
N TRP A 522 -36.40 9.07 -8.07
CA TRP A 522 -36.98 8.10 -9.01
C TRP A 522 -37.84 7.11 -8.25
N THR A 523 -39.01 6.81 -8.80
CA THR A 523 -39.86 5.72 -8.29
C THR A 523 -39.52 4.41 -8.98
N TYR A 524 -39.91 3.29 -8.38
CA TYR A 524 -39.76 1.97 -9.01
C TYR A 524 -40.52 1.87 -10.33
N ASP A 525 -41.70 2.54 -10.45
CA ASP A 525 -42.44 2.57 -11.70
C ASP A 525 -41.67 3.28 -12.82
N GLN A 526 -40.99 4.39 -12.52
CA GLN A 526 -40.15 5.08 -13.48
C GLN A 526 -38.93 4.24 -13.87
N LEU A 527 -38.35 3.50 -12.93
CA LEU A 527 -37.27 2.57 -13.20
C LEU A 527 -37.72 1.45 -14.16
N TRP A 528 -38.88 0.87 -13.90
CA TRP A 528 -39.45 -0.16 -14.77
C TRP A 528 -39.82 0.36 -16.15
N GLU A 529 -40.32 1.58 -16.25
CA GLU A 529 -40.61 2.23 -17.53
C GLU A 529 -39.30 2.46 -18.33
N ALA A 530 -38.26 2.93 -17.69
CA ALA A 530 -36.94 3.10 -18.33
C ALA A 530 -36.40 1.76 -18.80
N TYR A 531 -36.46 0.71 -17.95
CA TYR A 531 -36.04 -0.64 -18.33
C TYR A 531 -36.81 -1.20 -19.52
N ALA A 532 -38.12 -1.00 -19.57
CA ALA A 532 -38.97 -1.49 -20.66
C ALA A 532 -38.70 -0.79 -22.01
N ASN A 533 -38.15 0.42 -21.98
CA ASN A 533 -37.83 1.23 -23.16
C ASN A 533 -36.34 1.21 -23.53
N MET A 534 -35.54 0.43 -22.82
CA MET A 534 -34.10 0.36 -23.06
C MET A 534 -33.79 -0.45 -24.32
N PRO A 535 -32.75 -0.09 -25.10
CA PRO A 535 -32.25 -0.91 -26.20
C PRO A 535 -31.81 -2.30 -25.74
N GLU A 536 -31.95 -3.33 -26.60
CA GLU A 536 -31.66 -4.73 -26.26
C GLU A 536 -30.20 -4.97 -25.86
N ASP A 537 -29.27 -4.14 -26.33
CA ASP A 537 -27.82 -4.21 -26.08
C ASP A 537 -27.36 -3.33 -24.92
N CYS A 538 -28.26 -2.67 -24.21
CA CYS A 538 -27.96 -1.83 -23.05
C CYS A 538 -28.28 -2.53 -21.73
N GLN A 539 -27.62 -2.09 -20.68
CA GLN A 539 -27.90 -2.49 -19.30
C GLN A 539 -28.21 -1.25 -18.46
N ILE A 540 -29.17 -1.36 -17.54
CA ILE A 540 -29.57 -0.23 -16.70
C ILE A 540 -28.61 -0.04 -15.51
N PHE A 541 -27.91 -1.11 -15.10
CA PHE A 541 -26.91 -1.14 -14.04
C PHE A 541 -25.63 -1.80 -14.55
N GLU A 542 -24.55 -1.73 -13.79
CA GLU A 542 -23.25 -2.33 -14.13
C GLU A 542 -23.37 -3.83 -14.47
N TYR A 543 -22.46 -4.32 -15.29
CA TYR A 543 -22.43 -5.70 -15.82
C TYR A 543 -22.48 -6.77 -14.72
N TYR A 544 -21.91 -6.50 -13.54
CA TYR A 544 -21.88 -7.42 -12.40
C TYR A 544 -23.01 -7.19 -11.38
N TYR A 545 -24.00 -6.34 -11.67
CA TYR A 545 -25.09 -6.06 -10.75
C TYR A 545 -26.03 -7.26 -10.64
N THR A 546 -26.10 -7.86 -9.44
CA THR A 546 -26.87 -9.08 -9.17
C THR A 546 -28.25 -8.77 -8.60
N ARG A 547 -29.11 -9.79 -8.55
CA ARG A 547 -30.41 -9.70 -7.84
C ARG A 547 -30.24 -9.37 -6.35
N TYR A 548 -29.14 -9.81 -5.74
CA TYR A 548 -28.81 -9.49 -4.36
C TYR A 548 -28.47 -8.01 -4.20
N ASP A 549 -27.71 -7.43 -5.10
CA ASP A 549 -27.37 -6.01 -5.08
C ASP A 549 -28.62 -5.14 -5.25
N ALA A 550 -29.53 -5.51 -6.18
CA ALA A 550 -30.80 -4.83 -6.37
C ALA A 550 -31.68 -4.86 -5.10
N LEU A 551 -31.77 -6.04 -4.47
CA LEU A 551 -32.55 -6.19 -3.24
C LEU A 551 -31.93 -5.39 -2.09
N ARG A 552 -30.60 -5.47 -1.91
CA ARG A 552 -29.86 -4.75 -0.88
C ARG A 552 -30.03 -3.24 -1.05
N GLN A 553 -29.88 -2.72 -2.27
CA GLN A 553 -30.03 -1.30 -2.56
C GLN A 553 -31.48 -0.84 -2.34
N GLY A 554 -32.47 -1.60 -2.80
CA GLY A 554 -33.86 -1.29 -2.58
C GLY A 554 -34.25 -1.27 -1.10
N LEU A 555 -33.78 -2.24 -0.32
CA LEU A 555 -34.00 -2.28 1.12
C LEU A 555 -33.31 -1.12 1.85
N SER A 556 -32.05 -0.80 1.48
CA SER A 556 -31.31 0.29 2.14
C SER A 556 -31.91 1.67 1.88
N LEU A 557 -32.59 1.87 0.76
CA LEU A 557 -33.24 3.13 0.41
C LEU A 557 -34.63 3.32 1.03
N ASP A 558 -35.29 2.23 1.39
CA ASP A 558 -36.71 2.25 1.86
C ASP A 558 -36.94 1.31 3.07
N ILE A 559 -35.91 1.10 3.87
CA ILE A 559 -35.95 0.16 5.01
C ILE A 559 -37.05 0.51 6.01
N ASP A 560 -37.33 1.81 6.19
CA ASP A 560 -38.38 2.30 7.10
C ASP A 560 -39.78 1.91 6.68
N SER A 561 -40.00 1.62 5.39
CA SER A 561 -41.28 1.07 4.90
C SER A 561 -41.46 -0.42 5.27
N PHE A 562 -40.38 -1.12 5.56
CA PHE A 562 -40.39 -2.55 5.89
C PHE A 562 -40.18 -2.82 7.38
N CYS A 563 -39.61 -1.90 8.13
CA CYS A 563 -39.26 -2.10 9.53
C CYS A 563 -39.93 -1.06 10.44
N ASP A 564 -40.66 -1.54 11.44
CA ASP A 564 -41.10 -0.72 12.56
C ASP A 564 -40.03 -0.76 13.66
N TRP A 565 -39.22 0.26 13.71
CA TRP A 565 -38.11 0.39 14.66
C TRP A 565 -38.58 0.51 16.11
N SER A 566 -39.81 0.97 16.35
CA SER A 566 -40.38 1.11 17.70
C SER A 566 -40.74 -0.23 18.33
N THR A 567 -41.13 -1.19 17.51
CA THR A 567 -41.49 -2.54 17.93
C THR A 567 -40.42 -3.60 17.60
N GLY A 568 -39.45 -3.24 16.76
CA GLY A 568 -38.44 -4.18 16.24
C GLY A 568 -39.03 -5.24 15.31
N THR A 569 -40.17 -4.96 14.67
CA THR A 569 -40.82 -5.88 13.74
C THR A 569 -40.56 -5.49 12.29
N CYS A 570 -40.28 -6.48 11.44
CA CYS A 570 -40.08 -6.28 10.01
C CYS A 570 -41.16 -7.07 9.24
N ASN A 571 -41.74 -6.42 8.21
CA ASN A 571 -42.70 -6.99 7.29
C ASN A 571 -42.10 -6.96 5.87
N PHE A 572 -41.53 -8.09 5.43
CA PHE A 572 -40.98 -8.26 4.08
C PHE A 572 -42.02 -8.97 3.18
#